data_0261ea89aa6daf0ff6bf662118e5db6f
#
_entry.id   0261ea89aa6daf0ff6bf662118e5db6f
#
_cell.length_a   1.000
_cell.length_b   1.000
_cell.length_c   1.000
_cell.angle_alpha   90.00
_cell.angle_beta   90.00
_cell.angle_gamma   90.00
#
_symmetry.space_group_name_H-M   'P 1'
#
loop_
_entity.id
_entity.type
_entity.pdbx_description
1 polymer ?
#
loop_
_entity_poly.entity_id
_entity_poly.type
_entity_poly.pdbx_seq_one_letter_code
_entity_poly.pdbx_strand_id
1 'polypeptide(L)'
;MSLFSEVAELALEIDSYELTALDRTFESGFTRPSTLITLNGGGESGRGEDVVYDDLDHIAHRDIGPVHDLSGPRTLGEFCELIGGLDLFADAPPIRDFSRRYRRWAYESAALDLALRQAGRPLYEVLGRSLQPLNFVCSVRANPAEEGDAEHVLEPIASRLSKSPGTRFKLDPQPDWSDEVIDWLLASGAVDSLDLKGCYKDTPVDVEASPEFYERIATAFPEAWLEDPEINEETTPVLERYRERVTWDAPIHSAADIEALTWKPRIVNVKPSRVGGLEDLSEAYEYCEREGIGAYGGGQTELSVGRDQIQYLAAMMHPDTP
;
A
#
# COMPACT_ATOMS: atom_id res chain seq x y z
N MET A 1 -10.06 -24.26 -0.55
CA MET A 1 -9.27 -23.93 0.66
C MET A 1 -8.95 -22.45 0.58
N SER A 2 -8.79 -21.76 1.70
CA SER A 2 -8.43 -20.33 1.66
C SER A 2 -6.95 -20.17 1.30
N LEU A 3 -6.57 -19.00 0.73
CA LEU A 3 -5.17 -18.70 0.43
C LEU A 3 -4.30 -18.78 1.69
N PHE A 4 -4.82 -18.33 2.83
CA PHE A 4 -4.11 -18.46 4.10
C PHE A 4 -3.92 -19.92 4.50
N SER A 5 -4.94 -20.78 4.34
CA SER A 5 -4.82 -22.21 4.72
C SER A 5 -3.73 -22.96 3.92
N GLU A 6 -3.39 -22.51 2.71
CA GLU A 6 -2.31 -23.11 1.92
C GLU A 6 -0.92 -22.81 2.50
N VAL A 7 -0.75 -21.70 3.19
CA VAL A 7 0.54 -21.29 3.79
C VAL A 7 0.60 -21.55 5.30
N ALA A 8 -0.54 -21.58 5.99
CA ALA A 8 -0.62 -21.71 7.44
C ALA A 8 0.09 -22.95 8.00
N GLU A 9 0.07 -24.06 7.24
CA GLU A 9 0.70 -25.33 7.62
C GLU A 9 2.20 -25.41 7.30
N LEU A 10 2.80 -24.37 6.72
CA LEU A 10 4.25 -24.34 6.49
C LEU A 10 4.98 -24.43 7.83
N ALA A 11 5.92 -25.37 7.91
CA ALA A 11 6.79 -25.48 9.09
C ALA A 11 7.69 -24.25 9.19
N LEU A 12 7.85 -23.75 10.40
CA LEU A 12 8.64 -22.57 10.72
C LEU A 12 9.47 -22.84 11.98
N GLU A 13 10.78 -22.79 11.85
CA GLU A 13 11.71 -22.87 12.96
C GLU A 13 12.41 -21.53 13.13
N ILE A 14 12.34 -20.93 14.30
CA ILE A 14 12.99 -19.65 14.62
C ILE A 14 13.97 -19.87 15.77
N ASP A 15 15.24 -19.49 15.54
CA ASP A 15 16.29 -19.51 16.54
C ASP A 15 16.44 -18.14 17.21
N SER A 16 16.33 -17.07 16.44
CA SER A 16 16.48 -15.68 16.89
C SER A 16 15.85 -14.70 15.91
N TYR A 17 15.72 -13.44 16.34
CA TYR A 17 15.40 -12.33 15.43
C TYR A 17 16.18 -11.07 15.76
N GLU A 18 16.26 -10.18 14.81
CA GLU A 18 16.94 -8.89 14.93
C GLU A 18 16.19 -7.77 14.25
N LEU A 19 16.42 -6.55 14.73
CA LEU A 19 15.82 -5.31 14.23
C LEU A 19 16.94 -4.43 13.68
N THR A 20 16.86 -4.06 12.40
CA THR A 20 17.86 -3.24 11.74
C THR A 20 17.24 -1.95 11.21
N ALA A 21 17.86 -0.81 11.48
CA ALA A 21 17.43 0.48 10.96
C ALA A 21 17.63 0.57 9.45
N LEU A 22 16.60 1.08 8.75
CA LEU A 22 16.67 1.46 7.35
C LEU A 22 16.12 2.89 7.26
N ASP A 23 17.02 3.87 7.15
CA ASP A 23 16.62 5.28 7.08
C ASP A 23 17.10 5.87 5.75
N ARG A 24 16.22 6.59 5.04
CA ARG A 24 16.54 7.26 3.79
C ARG A 24 16.05 8.69 3.80
N THR A 25 16.96 9.63 3.57
CA THR A 25 16.61 11.04 3.32
C THR A 25 16.45 11.27 1.81
N PHE A 26 15.32 11.81 1.41
CA PHE A 26 15.02 12.19 0.04
C PHE A 26 15.49 13.63 -0.26
N GLU A 27 15.58 14.01 -1.54
CA GLU A 27 15.98 15.36 -1.97
C GLU A 27 15.07 16.47 -1.42
N SER A 28 13.80 16.15 -1.13
CA SER A 28 12.86 17.05 -0.46
C SER A 28 13.19 17.35 1.01
N GLY A 29 14.22 16.72 1.58
CA GLY A 29 14.57 16.80 3.01
C GLY A 29 13.74 15.85 3.89
N PHE A 30 12.73 15.18 3.36
CA PHE A 30 11.98 14.16 4.10
C PHE A 30 12.84 12.94 4.36
N THR A 31 12.94 12.53 5.62
CA THR A 31 13.56 11.26 6.02
C THR A 31 12.50 10.22 6.29
N ARG A 32 12.56 9.12 5.55
CA ARG A 32 11.73 7.95 5.77
C ARG A 32 12.49 6.97 6.65
N PRO A 33 12.08 6.74 7.91
CA PRO A 33 12.56 5.61 8.70
C PRO A 33 11.79 4.35 8.33
N SER A 34 12.45 3.20 8.38
CA SER A 34 11.80 1.89 8.46
C SER A 34 12.66 0.95 9.30
N THR A 35 12.09 -0.19 9.73
CA THR A 35 12.83 -1.19 10.50
C THR A 35 12.74 -2.54 9.79
N LEU A 36 13.87 -3.08 9.43
CA LEU A 36 13.96 -4.44 8.90
C LEU A 36 13.89 -5.42 10.07
N ILE A 37 12.94 -6.34 10.02
CA ILE A 37 12.82 -7.47 10.92
C ILE A 37 13.40 -8.68 10.20
N THR A 38 14.42 -9.31 10.80
CA THR A 38 15.03 -10.53 10.28
C THR A 38 14.82 -11.66 11.29
N LEU A 39 14.10 -12.70 10.86
CA LEU A 39 13.95 -13.94 11.61
C LEU A 39 14.99 -14.95 11.10
N ASN A 40 15.74 -15.58 12.00
CA ASN A 40 16.75 -16.58 11.67
C ASN A 40 16.37 -17.94 12.25
N GLY A 41 16.52 -19.01 11.48
CA GLY A 41 16.23 -20.37 11.94
C GLY A 41 16.49 -21.43 10.87
N GLY A 42 16.87 -22.63 11.27
CA GLY A 42 17.13 -23.74 10.35
C GLY A 42 18.23 -23.46 9.30
N GLY A 43 19.13 -22.52 9.55
CA GLY A 43 20.16 -22.10 8.62
C GLY A 43 19.71 -21.10 7.55
N GLU A 44 18.47 -20.65 7.59
CA GLU A 44 17.84 -19.66 6.69
C GLU A 44 17.52 -18.36 7.43
N SER A 45 17.24 -17.30 6.67
CA SER A 45 16.78 -16.02 7.20
C SER A 45 15.61 -15.49 6.39
N GLY A 46 14.51 -15.15 7.06
CA GLY A 46 13.35 -14.48 6.46
C GLY A 46 13.27 -13.03 6.91
N ARG A 47 12.78 -12.15 6.04
CA ARG A 47 12.80 -10.71 6.25
C ARG A 47 11.45 -10.07 5.98
N GLY A 48 11.10 -9.08 6.81
CA GLY A 48 9.95 -8.21 6.63
C GLY A 48 10.30 -6.77 7.00
N GLU A 49 9.58 -5.82 6.48
CA GLU A 49 9.85 -4.39 6.68
C GLU A 49 8.70 -3.72 7.41
N ASP A 50 8.99 -3.18 8.61
CA ASP A 50 8.08 -2.33 9.36
C ASP A 50 8.09 -0.92 8.76
N VAL A 51 6.93 -0.51 8.26
CA VAL A 51 6.74 0.75 7.53
C VAL A 51 5.83 1.72 8.26
N VAL A 52 5.82 1.67 9.57
CA VAL A 52 5.17 2.69 10.40
C VAL A 52 5.63 4.08 9.94
N TYR A 53 4.73 5.08 9.97
CA TYR A 53 5.07 6.42 9.49
C TYR A 53 5.84 7.26 10.50
N ASP A 54 5.62 7.01 11.78
CA ASP A 54 6.15 7.83 12.86
C ASP A 54 7.55 7.34 13.26
N ASP A 55 8.55 8.22 13.18
CA ASP A 55 9.95 7.92 13.44
C ASP A 55 10.20 7.48 14.89
N LEU A 56 9.49 8.09 15.85
CA LEU A 56 9.58 7.73 17.27
C LEU A 56 9.14 6.29 17.53
N ASP A 57 8.15 5.78 16.80
CA ASP A 57 7.70 4.40 16.91
C ASP A 57 8.81 3.42 16.44
N HIS A 58 9.60 3.79 15.42
CA HIS A 58 10.75 3.00 14.97
C HIS A 58 11.91 3.06 15.97
N ILE A 59 12.21 4.26 16.49
CA ILE A 59 13.29 4.46 17.46
C ILE A 59 13.01 3.61 18.71
N ALA A 60 11.82 3.74 19.30
CA ALA A 60 11.41 2.97 20.47
C ALA A 60 11.49 1.47 20.24
N HIS A 61 11.00 0.98 19.09
CA HIS A 61 11.06 -0.44 18.73
C HIS A 61 12.50 -0.97 18.62
N ARG A 62 13.39 -0.19 18.02
CA ARG A 62 14.80 -0.57 17.86
C ARG A 62 15.58 -0.50 19.20
N ASP A 63 15.26 0.50 20.03
CA ASP A 63 15.92 0.69 21.33
C ASP A 63 15.57 -0.42 22.33
N ILE A 64 14.30 -0.85 22.34
CA ILE A 64 13.90 -2.00 23.17
C ILE A 64 14.50 -3.32 22.64
N GLY A 65 14.67 -3.42 21.32
CA GLY A 65 15.25 -4.58 20.67
C GLY A 65 14.33 -5.81 20.64
N PRO A 66 14.88 -7.02 20.44
CA PRO A 66 14.13 -8.27 20.29
C PRO A 66 13.67 -8.83 21.65
N VAL A 67 12.61 -8.23 22.23
CA VAL A 67 12.10 -8.58 23.59
C VAL A 67 11.07 -9.70 23.61
N HIS A 68 10.46 -10.03 22.47
CA HIS A 68 9.47 -11.10 22.39
C HIS A 68 10.13 -12.46 22.24
N ASP A 69 9.65 -13.47 22.95
CA ASP A 69 10.10 -14.86 22.73
C ASP A 69 9.38 -15.44 21.51
N LEU A 70 10.02 -15.34 20.37
CA LEU A 70 9.54 -15.87 19.08
C LEU A 70 10.21 -17.19 18.71
N SER A 71 11.12 -17.71 19.54
CA SER A 71 11.91 -18.91 19.25
C SER A 71 11.10 -20.21 19.29
N GLY A 72 11.64 -21.23 18.66
CA GLY A 72 11.13 -22.59 18.63
C GLY A 72 10.37 -22.97 17.36
N PRO A 73 10.06 -24.28 17.21
CA PRO A 73 9.31 -24.79 16.07
C PRO A 73 7.82 -24.55 16.22
N ARG A 74 7.17 -24.20 15.10
CA ARG A 74 5.73 -24.04 14.97
C ARG A 74 5.30 -24.07 13.50
N THR A 75 4.01 -23.93 13.22
CA THR A 75 3.54 -23.60 11.87
C THR A 75 3.50 -22.09 11.66
N LEU A 76 3.43 -21.64 10.40
CA LEU A 76 3.24 -20.23 10.08
C LEU A 76 1.94 -19.71 10.69
N GLY A 77 0.85 -20.50 10.64
CA GLY A 77 -0.43 -20.13 11.24
C GLY A 77 -0.32 -19.91 12.76
N GLU A 78 0.33 -20.82 13.48
CA GLU A 78 0.59 -20.65 14.93
C GLU A 78 1.45 -19.40 15.22
N PHE A 79 2.37 -19.06 14.33
CA PHE A 79 3.15 -17.81 14.45
C PHE A 79 2.27 -16.58 14.26
N CYS A 80 1.39 -16.57 13.26
CA CYS A 80 0.46 -15.46 13.03
C CYS A 80 -0.49 -15.28 14.23
N GLU A 81 -0.99 -16.36 14.83
CA GLU A 81 -1.78 -16.31 16.07
C GLU A 81 -0.97 -15.72 17.23
N LEU A 82 0.28 -16.16 17.41
CA LEU A 82 1.18 -15.64 18.44
C LEU A 82 1.37 -14.13 18.26
N ILE A 83 1.74 -13.67 17.06
CA ILE A 83 1.96 -12.24 16.77
C ILE A 83 0.67 -11.44 16.98
N GLY A 84 -0.48 -11.96 16.55
CA GLY A 84 -1.78 -11.33 16.77
C GLY A 84 -2.16 -11.15 18.25
N GLY A 85 -1.62 -11.99 19.13
CA GLY A 85 -1.81 -11.90 20.59
C GLY A 85 -0.81 -11.03 21.35
N LEU A 86 0.29 -10.58 20.69
CA LEU A 86 1.33 -9.77 21.32
C LEU A 86 1.05 -8.26 21.18
N ASP A 87 1.44 -7.49 22.20
CA ASP A 87 1.59 -6.05 22.05
C ASP A 87 2.98 -5.75 21.47
N LEU A 88 3.02 -5.51 20.16
CA LEU A 88 4.26 -5.20 19.43
C LEU A 88 4.77 -3.78 19.70
N PHE A 89 4.06 -3.00 20.52
CA PHE A 89 4.43 -1.66 21.01
C PHE A 89 4.61 -1.69 22.53
N ALA A 90 5.42 -2.63 23.00
CA ALA A 90 5.56 -2.99 24.42
C ALA A 90 6.00 -1.83 25.34
N ASP A 91 6.72 -0.83 24.82
CA ASP A 91 7.21 0.32 25.61
C ASP A 91 6.15 1.41 25.78
N ALA A 92 5.46 1.72 24.69
CA ALA A 92 4.48 2.78 24.64
C ALA A 92 3.45 2.49 23.53
N PRO A 93 2.20 2.92 23.68
CA PRO A 93 1.24 2.80 22.59
C PRO A 93 1.75 3.55 21.36
N PRO A 94 1.43 3.07 20.13
CA PRO A 94 1.85 3.75 18.93
C PRO A 94 1.27 5.16 18.87
N ILE A 95 1.98 6.06 18.18
CA ILE A 95 1.49 7.43 17.94
C ILE A 95 0.15 7.40 17.19
N ARG A 96 0.00 6.43 16.29
CA ARG A 96 -1.24 6.18 15.56
C ARG A 96 -1.62 4.71 15.66
N ASP A 97 -2.86 4.43 16.02
CA ASP A 97 -3.30 3.06 16.27
C ASP A 97 -3.14 2.12 15.05
N PHE A 98 -3.31 2.64 13.84
CA PHE A 98 -3.11 1.85 12.63
C PHE A 98 -1.66 1.37 12.42
N SER A 99 -0.67 1.96 13.11
CA SER A 99 0.73 1.51 13.11
C SER A 99 0.88 0.06 13.60
N ARG A 100 -0.06 -0.44 14.41
CA ARG A 100 -0.10 -1.84 14.85
C ARG A 100 -0.20 -2.81 13.68
N ARG A 101 -0.98 -2.47 12.65
CA ARG A 101 -1.13 -3.29 11.44
C ARG A 101 0.15 -3.34 10.62
N TYR A 102 0.82 -2.20 10.45
CA TYR A 102 2.09 -2.12 9.72
C TYR A 102 3.19 -2.96 10.36
N ARG A 103 3.30 -2.89 11.68
CA ARG A 103 4.28 -3.69 12.41
C ARG A 103 3.94 -5.18 12.40
N ARG A 104 2.65 -5.54 12.55
CA ARG A 104 2.20 -6.92 12.44
C ARG A 104 2.59 -7.51 11.07
N TRP A 105 2.31 -6.79 9.98
CA TRP A 105 2.73 -7.18 8.63
C TRP A 105 4.22 -7.49 8.55
N ALA A 106 5.06 -6.66 9.14
CA ALA A 106 6.51 -6.85 9.09
C ALA A 106 6.96 -8.15 9.73
N TYR A 107 6.39 -8.52 10.89
CA TYR A 107 6.68 -9.80 11.54
C TYR A 107 6.13 -10.99 10.76
N GLU A 108 4.89 -10.92 10.32
CA GLU A 108 4.25 -12.03 9.61
C GLU A 108 4.85 -12.24 8.21
N SER A 109 5.20 -11.17 7.50
CA SER A 109 5.89 -11.28 6.20
C SER A 109 7.31 -11.82 6.34
N ALA A 110 8.03 -11.49 7.43
CA ALA A 110 9.33 -12.09 7.73
C ALA A 110 9.21 -13.60 7.99
N ALA A 111 8.17 -14.02 8.72
CA ALA A 111 7.90 -15.43 9.01
C ALA A 111 7.51 -16.20 7.74
N LEU A 112 6.69 -15.61 6.89
CA LEU A 112 6.34 -16.19 5.58
C LEU A 112 7.60 -16.39 4.72
N ASP A 113 8.48 -15.38 4.61
CA ASP A 113 9.72 -15.48 3.85
C ASP A 113 10.62 -16.60 4.41
N LEU A 114 10.76 -16.69 5.76
CA LEU A 114 11.55 -17.75 6.40
C LEU A 114 10.94 -19.15 6.16
N ALA A 115 9.65 -19.32 6.37
CA ALA A 115 8.97 -20.61 6.18
C ALA A 115 9.08 -21.10 4.72
N LEU A 116 8.94 -20.21 3.75
CA LEU A 116 9.11 -20.54 2.32
C LEU A 116 10.55 -20.96 1.99
N ARG A 117 11.56 -20.29 2.57
CA ARG A 117 12.97 -20.66 2.40
C ARG A 117 13.28 -22.00 3.05
N GLN A 118 12.79 -22.25 4.25
CA GLN A 118 12.94 -23.54 4.93
C GLN A 118 12.24 -24.68 4.17
N ALA A 119 11.10 -24.39 3.54
CA ALA A 119 10.39 -25.35 2.69
C ALA A 119 11.05 -25.53 1.30
N GLY A 120 11.96 -24.64 0.89
CA GLY A 120 12.56 -24.63 -0.44
C GLY A 120 11.53 -24.43 -1.59
N ARG A 121 10.43 -23.72 -1.30
CA ARG A 121 9.32 -23.50 -2.25
C ARG A 121 8.95 -22.02 -2.31
N PRO A 122 8.81 -21.44 -3.51
CA PRO A 122 8.33 -20.07 -3.66
C PRO A 122 6.82 -20.00 -3.40
N LEU A 123 6.34 -18.84 -2.96
CA LEU A 123 4.93 -18.62 -2.60
C LEU A 123 3.96 -18.94 -3.76
N TYR A 124 4.31 -18.58 -5.00
CA TYR A 124 3.44 -18.85 -6.16
C TYR A 124 3.20 -20.34 -6.38
N GLU A 125 4.17 -21.21 -6.07
CA GLU A 125 4.00 -22.66 -6.14
C GLU A 125 3.13 -23.19 -5.00
N VAL A 126 3.30 -22.65 -3.79
CA VAL A 126 2.47 -23.02 -2.63
C VAL A 126 1.01 -22.68 -2.90
N LEU A 127 0.74 -21.49 -3.45
CA LEU A 127 -0.61 -21.02 -3.76
C LEU A 127 -1.17 -21.56 -5.10
N GLY A 128 -0.39 -22.33 -5.86
CA GLY A 128 -0.80 -22.84 -7.18
C GLY A 128 -1.07 -21.71 -8.20
N ARG A 129 -0.37 -20.59 -8.07
CA ARG A 129 -0.49 -19.43 -8.95
C ARG A 129 0.72 -19.29 -9.88
N SER A 130 0.66 -18.31 -10.79
CA SER A 130 1.77 -17.97 -11.68
C SER A 130 2.11 -16.49 -11.54
N LEU A 131 3.39 -16.17 -11.72
CA LEU A 131 3.84 -14.78 -11.76
C LEU A 131 3.63 -14.20 -13.16
N GLN A 132 3.09 -13.01 -13.24
CA GLN A 132 2.87 -12.26 -14.47
C GLN A 132 3.65 -10.94 -14.42
N PRO A 133 4.04 -10.39 -15.59
CA PRO A 133 4.61 -9.05 -15.67
C PRO A 133 3.65 -8.02 -15.06
N LEU A 134 4.21 -7.00 -14.38
CA LEU A 134 3.45 -5.94 -13.74
C LEU A 134 3.34 -4.71 -14.61
N ASN A 135 2.21 -4.02 -14.48
CA ASN A 135 2.05 -2.63 -14.90
C ASN A 135 2.33 -1.72 -13.72
N PHE A 136 3.02 -0.61 -13.97
CA PHE A 136 3.37 0.35 -12.92
C PHE A 136 2.83 1.74 -13.22
N VAL A 137 2.41 2.42 -12.17
CA VAL A 137 2.22 3.87 -12.18
C VAL A 137 3.21 4.52 -11.22
N CYS A 138 3.66 5.71 -11.60
CA CYS A 138 4.45 6.57 -10.73
C CYS A 138 3.49 7.48 -9.97
N SER A 139 3.33 7.26 -8.66
CA SER A 139 2.61 8.21 -7.82
C SER A 139 3.49 9.43 -7.60
N VAL A 140 3.02 10.59 -8.04
CA VAL A 140 3.76 11.85 -7.93
C VAL A 140 2.80 13.02 -7.73
N ARG A 141 3.20 13.97 -6.90
CA ARG A 141 2.52 15.25 -6.73
C ARG A 141 3.12 16.27 -7.69
N ALA A 142 2.27 17.06 -8.33
CA ALA A 142 2.68 18.26 -9.03
C ALA A 142 3.20 19.33 -8.04
N ASN A 143 3.99 20.27 -8.48
CA ASN A 143 4.37 21.40 -7.65
C ASN A 143 3.15 22.29 -7.34
N PRO A 144 3.15 23.04 -6.21
CA PRO A 144 2.06 23.94 -5.86
C PRO A 144 1.86 25.03 -6.91
N ALA A 145 0.60 25.32 -7.28
CA ALA A 145 0.29 26.30 -8.32
C ALA A 145 0.58 27.75 -7.88
N GLU A 146 0.53 28.02 -6.58
CA GLU A 146 0.89 29.33 -6.03
C GLU A 146 2.40 29.66 -6.11
N GLU A 147 3.26 28.66 -6.36
CA GLU A 147 4.71 28.84 -6.44
C GLU A 147 5.22 29.16 -7.86
N GLY A 148 4.38 29.03 -8.90
CA GLY A 148 4.80 29.27 -10.26
C GLY A 148 3.72 29.08 -11.32
N ASP A 149 4.14 29.10 -12.57
CA ASP A 149 3.29 28.88 -13.74
C ASP A 149 3.04 27.39 -14.04
N ALA A 150 2.34 27.09 -15.12
CA ALA A 150 2.03 25.71 -15.52
C ALA A 150 3.28 24.86 -15.76
N GLU A 151 4.38 25.45 -16.26
CA GLU A 151 5.65 24.75 -16.46
C GLU A 151 6.24 24.31 -15.11
N HIS A 152 6.23 25.22 -14.12
CA HIS A 152 6.65 24.89 -12.76
C HIS A 152 5.79 23.79 -12.14
N VAL A 153 4.46 23.88 -12.23
CA VAL A 153 3.53 22.88 -11.69
C VAL A 153 3.81 21.48 -12.29
N LEU A 154 4.08 21.43 -13.59
CA LEU A 154 4.26 20.19 -14.34
C LEU A 154 5.68 19.62 -14.30
N GLU A 155 6.66 20.37 -13.80
CA GLU A 155 8.09 19.99 -13.81
C GLU A 155 8.33 18.56 -13.30
N PRO A 156 7.78 18.12 -12.14
CA PRO A 156 8.02 16.78 -11.63
C PRO A 156 7.55 15.67 -12.56
N ILE A 157 6.49 15.91 -13.31
CA ILE A 157 5.88 14.96 -14.26
C ILE A 157 6.67 14.99 -15.58
N ALA A 158 6.90 16.18 -16.12
CA ALA A 158 7.64 16.42 -17.36
C ALA A 158 9.08 15.86 -17.29
N SER A 159 9.76 16.08 -16.17
CA SER A 159 11.11 15.55 -15.93
C SER A 159 11.13 14.02 -15.97
N ARG A 160 10.12 13.34 -15.40
CA ARG A 160 10.02 11.87 -15.45
C ARG A 160 9.71 11.37 -16.85
N LEU A 161 8.78 11.99 -17.56
CA LEU A 161 8.45 11.63 -18.94
C LEU A 161 9.64 11.82 -19.89
N SER A 162 10.44 12.85 -19.68
CA SER A 162 11.65 13.08 -20.50
C SER A 162 12.69 11.97 -20.33
N LYS A 163 12.79 11.40 -19.12
CA LYS A 163 13.73 10.31 -18.80
C LYS A 163 13.16 8.93 -19.15
N SER A 164 11.84 8.77 -19.06
CA SER A 164 11.13 7.52 -19.31
C SER A 164 9.77 7.82 -19.98
N PRO A 165 9.71 7.91 -21.31
CA PRO A 165 8.50 8.33 -22.05
C PRO A 165 7.29 7.40 -21.87
N GLY A 166 7.51 6.15 -21.41
CA GLY A 166 6.44 5.20 -21.13
C GLY A 166 5.87 5.28 -19.71
N THR A 167 6.33 6.22 -18.88
CA THR A 167 5.84 6.35 -17.51
C THR A 167 4.36 6.70 -17.48
N ARG A 168 3.61 5.96 -16.66
CA ARG A 168 2.21 6.24 -16.33
C ARG A 168 2.13 6.84 -14.94
N PHE A 169 1.11 7.64 -14.66
CA PHE A 169 1.02 8.40 -13.41
C PHE A 169 -0.28 8.20 -12.66
N LYS A 170 -0.15 8.15 -11.35
CA LYS A 170 -1.17 8.49 -10.37
C LYS A 170 -0.82 9.88 -9.83
N LEU A 171 -1.73 10.83 -9.95
CA LEU A 171 -1.53 12.22 -9.56
C LEU A 171 -2.52 12.63 -8.46
N ASP A 172 -2.13 13.60 -7.65
CA ASP A 172 -2.99 14.25 -6.65
C ASP A 172 -3.50 15.58 -7.26
N PRO A 173 -4.69 15.62 -7.90
CA PRO A 173 -5.18 16.84 -8.52
C PRO A 173 -5.51 17.90 -7.46
N GLN A 174 -5.28 19.18 -7.82
CA GLN A 174 -5.57 20.29 -6.94
C GLN A 174 -6.68 21.19 -7.54
N PRO A 175 -7.53 21.80 -6.71
CA PRO A 175 -8.61 22.67 -7.20
C PRO A 175 -8.13 23.86 -8.02
N ASP A 176 -6.91 24.34 -7.77
CA ASP A 176 -6.26 25.48 -8.42
C ASP A 176 -5.47 25.15 -9.69
N TRP A 177 -5.48 23.88 -10.14
CA TRP A 177 -4.89 23.53 -11.44
C TRP A 177 -5.53 24.36 -12.56
N SER A 178 -4.70 25.08 -13.32
CA SER A 178 -5.17 25.83 -14.48
C SER A 178 -5.61 24.91 -15.63
N ASP A 179 -6.35 25.45 -16.57
CA ASP A 179 -6.73 24.69 -17.78
C ASP A 179 -5.47 24.30 -18.59
N GLU A 180 -4.43 25.13 -18.58
CA GLU A 180 -3.15 24.83 -19.24
C GLU A 180 -2.47 23.58 -18.63
N VAL A 181 -2.49 23.43 -17.30
CA VAL A 181 -1.99 22.23 -16.61
C VAL A 181 -2.79 21.01 -17.03
N ILE A 182 -4.12 21.10 -17.01
CA ILE A 182 -5.01 19.99 -17.39
C ILE A 182 -4.81 19.61 -18.86
N ASP A 183 -4.77 20.57 -19.77
CA ASP A 183 -4.58 20.36 -21.21
C ASP A 183 -3.24 19.66 -21.50
N TRP A 184 -2.18 20.07 -20.81
CA TRP A 184 -0.88 19.43 -20.94
C TRP A 184 -0.89 17.97 -20.46
N LEU A 185 -1.50 17.71 -19.30
CA LEU A 185 -1.63 16.34 -18.75
C LEU A 185 -2.45 15.45 -19.68
N LEU A 186 -3.54 15.96 -20.25
CA LEU A 186 -4.35 15.27 -21.26
C LEU A 186 -3.55 14.94 -22.51
N ALA A 187 -2.82 15.93 -23.03
CA ALA A 187 -1.98 15.76 -24.22
C ALA A 187 -0.85 14.73 -23.99
N SER A 188 -0.36 14.59 -22.77
CA SER A 188 0.63 13.58 -22.42
C SER A 188 0.10 12.15 -22.54
N GLY A 189 -1.21 11.96 -22.37
CA GLY A 189 -1.86 10.65 -22.34
C GLY A 189 -1.37 9.72 -21.22
N ALA A 190 -0.66 10.23 -20.23
CA ALA A 190 0.08 9.43 -19.24
C ALA A 190 -0.63 9.29 -17.87
N VAL A 191 -1.83 9.84 -17.69
CA VAL A 191 -2.56 9.83 -16.41
C VAL A 191 -3.49 8.62 -16.35
N ASP A 192 -3.23 7.71 -15.39
CA ASP A 192 -4.05 6.52 -15.15
C ASP A 192 -4.99 6.68 -13.96
N SER A 193 -4.58 7.42 -12.95
CA SER A 193 -5.34 7.58 -11.72
C SER A 193 -5.18 8.98 -11.13
N LEU A 194 -6.24 9.47 -10.52
CA LEU A 194 -6.33 10.76 -9.85
C LEU A 194 -6.79 10.52 -8.41
N ASP A 195 -5.89 10.71 -7.46
CA ASP A 195 -6.15 10.56 -6.04
C ASP A 195 -6.70 11.88 -5.48
N LEU A 196 -8.00 11.91 -5.26
CA LEU A 196 -8.74 13.10 -4.87
C LEU A 196 -8.54 13.52 -3.42
N LYS A 197 -7.84 12.69 -2.62
CA LYS A 197 -7.48 12.95 -1.22
C LYS A 197 -8.64 13.26 -0.27
N GLY A 198 -9.87 13.01 -0.68
CA GLY A 198 -11.06 13.29 0.10
C GLY A 198 -11.23 12.44 1.37
N CYS A 199 -10.47 11.32 1.48
CA CYS A 199 -10.47 10.44 2.65
C CYS A 199 -9.36 10.79 3.68
N TYR A 200 -8.58 11.86 3.47
CA TYR A 200 -7.42 12.21 4.30
C TYR A 200 -7.68 13.41 5.22
N LYS A 201 -8.86 13.49 5.83
CA LYS A 201 -9.30 14.61 6.65
C LYS A 201 -8.31 14.97 7.77
N ASP A 202 -8.17 16.26 8.01
CA ASP A 202 -7.28 16.83 9.05
C ASP A 202 -5.79 16.46 8.88
N THR A 203 -5.36 16.10 7.66
CA THR A 203 -3.96 15.84 7.35
C THR A 203 -3.39 16.88 6.38
N PRO A 204 -2.06 17.05 6.29
CA PRO A 204 -1.43 17.96 5.33
C PRO A 204 -1.68 17.64 3.85
N VAL A 205 -2.26 16.48 3.55
CA VAL A 205 -2.57 16.03 2.18
C VAL A 205 -4.07 16.07 1.88
N ASP A 206 -4.91 16.50 2.84
CA ASP A 206 -6.34 16.70 2.62
C ASP A 206 -6.58 17.72 1.51
N VAL A 207 -7.51 17.42 0.62
CA VAL A 207 -7.94 18.33 -0.46
C VAL A 207 -9.44 18.59 -0.26
N GLU A 208 -9.81 19.87 -0.20
CA GLU A 208 -11.20 20.26 -0.03
C GLU A 208 -12.06 19.73 -1.19
N ALA A 209 -13.05 18.93 -0.84
CA ALA A 209 -13.97 18.35 -1.81
C ALA A 209 -15.04 19.37 -2.23
N SER A 210 -15.26 19.51 -3.52
CA SER A 210 -16.44 20.22 -4.04
C SER A 210 -17.02 19.51 -5.27
N PRO A 211 -18.33 19.61 -5.49
CA PRO A 211 -18.96 19.07 -6.69
C PRO A 211 -18.32 19.60 -7.97
N GLU A 212 -17.99 20.88 -8.02
CA GLU A 212 -17.40 21.56 -9.19
C GLU A 212 -16.01 21.02 -9.50
N PHE A 213 -15.19 20.84 -8.46
CA PHE A 213 -13.84 20.27 -8.61
C PHE A 213 -13.92 18.83 -9.12
N TYR A 214 -14.76 18.00 -8.51
CA TYR A 214 -14.90 16.59 -8.91
C TYR A 214 -15.46 16.46 -10.33
N GLU A 215 -16.46 17.26 -10.69
CA GLU A 215 -17.01 17.30 -12.06
C GLU A 215 -15.94 17.69 -13.07
N ARG A 216 -15.18 18.74 -12.79
CA ARG A 216 -14.11 19.24 -13.66
C ARG A 216 -13.06 18.17 -13.94
N ILE A 217 -12.56 17.55 -12.87
CA ILE A 217 -11.52 16.51 -12.98
C ILE A 217 -12.05 15.24 -13.65
N ALA A 218 -13.20 14.74 -13.23
CA ALA A 218 -13.79 13.54 -13.80
C ALA A 218 -14.16 13.69 -15.29
N THR A 219 -14.56 14.88 -15.71
CA THR A 219 -14.86 15.19 -17.13
C THR A 219 -13.59 15.32 -17.95
N ALA A 220 -12.57 16.01 -17.41
CA ALA A 220 -11.32 16.22 -18.12
C ALA A 220 -10.57 14.89 -18.36
N PHE A 221 -10.58 13.98 -17.41
CA PHE A 221 -9.85 12.70 -17.49
C PHE A 221 -10.83 11.51 -17.56
N PRO A 222 -11.51 11.27 -18.70
CA PRO A 222 -12.60 10.29 -18.77
C PRO A 222 -12.16 8.83 -18.58
N GLU A 223 -10.89 8.51 -18.80
CA GLU A 223 -10.36 7.15 -18.68
C GLU A 223 -9.64 6.92 -17.33
N ALA A 224 -9.34 7.96 -16.55
CA ALA A 224 -8.60 7.82 -15.31
C ALA A 224 -9.49 7.31 -14.17
N TRP A 225 -8.91 6.53 -13.27
CA TRP A 225 -9.52 6.17 -12.00
C TRP A 225 -9.60 7.39 -11.09
N LEU A 226 -10.66 7.46 -10.29
CA LEU A 226 -10.90 8.51 -9.29
C LEU A 226 -10.77 7.88 -7.90
N GLU A 227 -9.60 8.04 -7.30
CA GLU A 227 -9.27 7.39 -6.02
C GLU A 227 -9.61 8.31 -4.85
N ASP A 228 -10.15 7.70 -3.79
CA ASP A 228 -10.44 8.33 -2.49
C ASP A 228 -11.23 9.66 -2.56
N PRO A 229 -12.35 9.74 -3.30
CA PRO A 229 -13.19 10.92 -3.22
C PRO A 229 -13.87 10.99 -1.85
N GLU A 230 -14.12 12.19 -1.34
CA GLU A 230 -15.06 12.40 -0.25
C GLU A 230 -16.49 12.20 -0.75
N ILE A 231 -17.22 11.29 -0.13
CA ILE A 231 -18.62 11.03 -0.44
C ILE A 231 -19.50 11.65 0.65
N ASN A 232 -20.22 12.70 0.29
CA ASN A 232 -21.16 13.40 1.15
C ASN A 232 -22.40 13.82 0.35
N GLU A 233 -23.35 14.54 0.96
CA GLU A 233 -24.61 14.94 0.30
C GLU A 233 -24.39 15.82 -0.94
N GLU A 234 -23.32 16.62 -0.97
CA GLU A 234 -23.02 17.54 -2.07
C GLU A 234 -22.28 16.83 -3.22
N THR A 235 -21.32 15.96 -2.91
CA THR A 235 -20.46 15.29 -3.91
C THR A 235 -21.08 14.03 -4.50
N THR A 236 -21.97 13.36 -3.76
CA THR A 236 -22.62 12.12 -4.21
C THR A 236 -23.28 12.24 -5.59
N PRO A 237 -24.07 13.30 -5.92
CA PRO A 237 -24.74 13.39 -7.21
C PRO A 237 -23.78 13.48 -8.41
N VAL A 238 -22.58 14.03 -8.19
CA VAL A 238 -21.51 14.06 -9.20
C VAL A 238 -20.88 12.68 -9.32
N LEU A 239 -20.44 12.11 -8.19
CA LEU A 239 -19.70 10.86 -8.17
C LEU A 239 -20.52 9.66 -8.67
N GLU A 240 -21.84 9.64 -8.44
CA GLU A 240 -22.72 8.59 -8.99
C GLU A 240 -22.64 8.47 -10.51
N ARG A 241 -22.42 9.56 -11.23
CA ARG A 241 -22.26 9.55 -12.70
C ARG A 241 -20.96 8.90 -13.14
N TYR A 242 -19.97 8.91 -12.26
CA TYR A 242 -18.62 8.39 -12.50
C TYR A 242 -18.28 7.16 -11.64
N ARG A 243 -19.25 6.60 -10.93
CA ARG A 243 -19.05 5.52 -9.94
C ARG A 243 -18.26 4.33 -10.46
N GLU A 244 -18.36 4.04 -11.76
CA GLU A 244 -17.62 2.95 -12.40
C GLU A 244 -16.10 3.16 -12.42
N ARG A 245 -15.65 4.39 -12.16
CA ARG A 245 -14.23 4.76 -12.09
C ARG A 245 -13.79 5.16 -10.69
N VAL A 246 -14.72 5.18 -9.73
CA VAL A 246 -14.36 5.47 -8.33
C VAL A 246 -13.72 4.25 -7.71
N THR A 247 -12.62 4.48 -7.02
CA THR A 247 -11.86 3.47 -6.28
C THR A 247 -11.39 4.00 -4.93
N TRP A 248 -10.98 3.12 -4.05
CA TRP A 248 -10.57 3.46 -2.68
C TRP A 248 -9.23 2.84 -2.32
N ASP A 249 -8.42 3.63 -1.62
CA ASP A 249 -7.15 3.28 -1.03
C ASP A 249 -7.20 3.45 0.50
N ALA A 250 -7.38 4.68 0.96
CA ALA A 250 -7.24 5.04 2.37
C ALA A 250 -8.14 4.26 3.32
N PRO A 251 -9.43 4.02 3.04
CA PRO A 251 -10.32 3.31 3.96
C PRO A 251 -10.14 1.78 3.96
N ILE A 252 -9.35 1.21 3.06
CA ILE A 252 -9.25 -0.25 2.91
C ILE A 252 -8.20 -0.83 3.85
N HIS A 253 -8.65 -1.53 4.89
CA HIS A 253 -7.84 -2.23 5.88
C HIS A 253 -8.23 -3.70 6.05
N SER A 254 -9.36 -4.12 5.46
CA SER A 254 -9.89 -5.48 5.56
C SER A 254 -10.90 -5.76 4.44
N ALA A 255 -11.30 -7.01 4.28
CA ALA A 255 -12.43 -7.40 3.42
C ALA A 255 -13.74 -6.71 3.83
N ALA A 256 -13.97 -6.55 5.13
CA ALA A 256 -15.17 -5.89 5.66
C ALA A 256 -15.22 -4.40 5.26
N ASP A 257 -14.08 -3.71 5.17
CA ASP A 257 -14.06 -2.33 4.69
C ASP A 257 -14.47 -2.24 3.21
N ILE A 258 -14.03 -3.21 2.39
CA ILE A 258 -14.43 -3.27 0.98
C ILE A 258 -15.94 -3.51 0.86
N GLU A 259 -16.49 -4.42 1.68
CA GLU A 259 -17.92 -4.70 1.72
C GLU A 259 -18.75 -3.49 2.18
N ALA A 260 -18.21 -2.68 3.09
CA ALA A 260 -18.88 -1.51 3.67
C ALA A 260 -18.86 -0.27 2.78
N LEU A 261 -18.18 -0.29 1.62
CA LEU A 261 -18.13 0.86 0.72
C LEU A 261 -19.52 1.28 0.24
N THR A 262 -19.70 2.57 -0.02
CA THR A 262 -20.99 3.16 -0.42
C THR A 262 -21.61 2.46 -1.63
N TRP A 263 -20.77 2.00 -2.56
CA TRP A 263 -21.17 1.13 -3.67
C TRP A 263 -20.03 0.16 -4.01
N LYS A 264 -20.39 -0.97 -4.62
CA LYS A 264 -19.41 -1.98 -5.04
C LYS A 264 -18.45 -1.38 -6.06
N PRO A 265 -17.14 -1.34 -5.77
CA PRO A 265 -16.15 -0.83 -6.70
C PRO A 265 -15.87 -1.81 -7.83
N ARG A 266 -15.30 -1.32 -8.93
CA ARG A 266 -14.71 -2.19 -9.95
C ARG A 266 -13.30 -2.64 -9.57
N ILE A 267 -12.55 -1.76 -8.90
CA ILE A 267 -11.21 -2.05 -8.36
C ILE A 267 -11.01 -1.36 -7.01
N VAL A 268 -10.14 -1.92 -6.17
CA VAL A 268 -9.70 -1.31 -4.89
C VAL A 268 -8.20 -1.47 -4.69
N ASN A 269 -7.60 -0.58 -3.90
CA ASN A 269 -6.21 -0.69 -3.51
C ASN A 269 -6.06 -1.63 -2.29
N VAL A 270 -5.35 -2.74 -2.48
CA VAL A 270 -5.02 -3.67 -1.40
C VAL A 270 -3.55 -3.49 -1.04
N LYS A 271 -3.27 -2.85 0.09
CA LYS A 271 -1.91 -2.63 0.61
C LYS A 271 -1.61 -3.62 1.73
N PRO A 272 -0.67 -4.56 1.54
CA PRO A 272 -0.38 -5.59 2.52
C PRO A 272 -0.08 -5.07 3.93
N SER A 273 0.77 -4.05 4.04
CA SER A 273 1.11 -3.45 5.34
C SER A 273 -0.06 -2.73 6.02
N ARG A 274 -0.99 -2.17 5.26
CA ARG A 274 -2.20 -1.52 5.80
C ARG A 274 -3.21 -2.54 6.31
N VAL A 275 -3.37 -3.64 5.63
CA VAL A 275 -4.20 -4.76 6.09
C VAL A 275 -3.59 -5.41 7.33
N GLY A 276 -2.30 -5.69 7.32
CA GLY A 276 -1.49 -6.05 8.48
C GLY A 276 -1.27 -7.54 8.67
N GLY A 277 -2.30 -8.38 8.76
CA GLY A 277 -2.16 -9.83 8.93
C GLY A 277 -2.16 -10.60 7.62
N LEU A 278 -1.45 -11.72 7.54
CA LEU A 278 -1.46 -12.61 6.37
C LEU A 278 -2.84 -13.22 6.12
N GLU A 279 -3.56 -13.58 7.18
CA GLU A 279 -4.93 -14.09 7.10
C GLU A 279 -5.87 -13.02 6.58
N ASP A 280 -5.85 -11.82 7.20
CA ASP A 280 -6.66 -10.67 6.79
C ASP A 280 -6.40 -10.26 5.33
N LEU A 281 -5.13 -10.30 4.91
CA LEU A 281 -4.73 -10.01 3.53
C LEU A 281 -5.26 -11.05 2.54
N SER A 282 -5.17 -12.33 2.91
CA SER A 282 -5.72 -13.43 2.13
C SER A 282 -7.22 -13.29 1.95
N GLU A 283 -7.94 -12.98 3.03
CA GLU A 283 -9.38 -12.73 3.02
C GLU A 283 -9.76 -11.56 2.11
N ALA A 284 -8.99 -10.46 2.14
CA ALA A 284 -9.23 -9.31 1.27
C ALA A 284 -9.09 -9.66 -0.21
N TYR A 285 -8.05 -10.40 -0.61
CA TYR A 285 -7.89 -10.87 -1.99
C TYR A 285 -9.00 -11.86 -2.39
N GLU A 286 -9.34 -12.82 -1.54
CA GLU A 286 -10.40 -13.79 -1.81
C GLU A 286 -11.78 -13.13 -1.92
N TYR A 287 -12.03 -12.11 -1.11
CA TYR A 287 -13.24 -11.29 -1.21
C TYR A 287 -13.32 -10.62 -2.58
N CYS A 288 -12.24 -9.96 -3.00
CA CYS A 288 -12.18 -9.32 -4.31
C CYS A 288 -12.41 -10.33 -5.45
N GLU A 289 -11.76 -11.48 -5.42
CA GLU A 289 -11.94 -12.53 -6.43
C GLU A 289 -13.37 -13.06 -6.47
N ARG A 290 -13.94 -13.37 -5.32
CA ARG A 290 -15.32 -13.87 -5.20
C ARG A 290 -16.36 -12.87 -5.71
N GLU A 291 -16.15 -11.59 -5.43
CA GLU A 291 -17.05 -10.53 -5.81
C GLU A 291 -16.79 -9.97 -7.22
N GLY A 292 -15.74 -10.44 -7.91
CA GLY A 292 -15.35 -9.91 -9.21
C GLY A 292 -14.89 -8.46 -9.14
N ILE A 293 -14.25 -8.06 -8.04
CA ILE A 293 -13.62 -6.77 -7.83
C ILE A 293 -12.14 -6.92 -8.18
N GLY A 294 -11.63 -6.06 -9.06
CA GLY A 294 -10.19 -6.00 -9.33
C GLY A 294 -9.43 -5.44 -8.13
N ALA A 295 -8.19 -5.87 -7.97
CA ALA A 295 -7.27 -5.24 -7.02
C ALA A 295 -6.17 -4.51 -7.76
N TYR A 296 -5.64 -3.45 -7.16
CA TYR A 296 -4.35 -2.87 -7.49
C TYR A 296 -3.55 -2.70 -6.21
N GLY A 297 -2.27 -2.50 -6.32
CA GLY A 297 -1.40 -2.49 -5.17
C GLY A 297 -0.69 -1.16 -4.98
N GLY A 298 -0.12 -1.03 -3.81
CA GLY A 298 0.78 0.05 -3.47
C GLY A 298 1.51 -0.26 -2.19
N GLY A 299 2.49 0.56 -1.89
CA GLY A 299 3.26 0.49 -0.67
C GLY A 299 3.08 1.71 0.21
N GLN A 300 3.88 1.71 1.28
CA GLN A 300 3.98 2.79 2.26
C GLN A 300 5.40 3.37 2.25
N THR A 301 5.99 3.49 1.05
CA THR A 301 7.37 3.95 0.86
C THR A 301 8.39 3.01 1.51
N GLU A 302 8.28 1.73 1.22
CA GLU A 302 9.22 0.69 1.62
C GLU A 302 10.62 0.99 1.04
N LEU A 303 11.65 0.76 1.83
CA LEU A 303 13.03 1.04 1.47
C LEU A 303 13.80 -0.22 1.01
N SER A 304 13.29 -1.41 1.33
CA SER A 304 13.98 -2.69 1.12
C SER A 304 13.00 -3.81 0.70
N VAL A 305 13.06 -4.95 1.38
CA VAL A 305 12.33 -6.19 1.05
C VAL A 305 10.82 -6.00 0.98
N GLY A 306 10.25 -5.07 1.71
CA GLY A 306 8.82 -4.79 1.68
C GLY A 306 8.35 -4.41 0.28
N ARG A 307 9.16 -3.67 -0.49
CA ARG A 307 8.86 -3.33 -1.89
C ARG A 307 8.83 -4.57 -2.77
N ASP A 308 9.81 -5.46 -2.64
CA ASP A 308 9.87 -6.69 -3.42
C ASP A 308 8.67 -7.59 -3.09
N GLN A 309 8.30 -7.71 -1.81
CA GLN A 309 7.15 -8.48 -1.35
C GLN A 309 5.83 -7.96 -1.95
N ILE A 310 5.63 -6.64 -1.98
CA ILE A 310 4.44 -6.02 -2.58
C ILE A 310 4.38 -6.33 -4.09
N GLN A 311 5.48 -6.16 -4.81
CA GLN A 311 5.54 -6.45 -6.24
C GLN A 311 5.33 -7.93 -6.53
N TYR A 312 5.88 -8.81 -5.70
CA TYR A 312 5.71 -10.24 -5.83
C TYR A 312 4.24 -10.66 -5.63
N LEU A 313 3.57 -10.12 -4.61
CA LEU A 313 2.14 -10.32 -4.38
C LEU A 313 1.31 -9.78 -5.56
N ALA A 314 1.61 -8.58 -6.03
CA ALA A 314 0.93 -7.99 -7.18
C ALA A 314 1.04 -8.85 -8.44
N ALA A 315 2.24 -9.41 -8.71
CA ALA A 315 2.48 -10.28 -9.86
C ALA A 315 1.65 -11.57 -9.84
N MET A 316 1.18 -12.00 -8.67
CA MET A 316 0.33 -13.19 -8.52
C MET A 316 -1.16 -12.86 -8.43
N MET A 317 -1.49 -11.74 -7.79
CA MET A 317 -2.86 -11.47 -7.35
C MET A 317 -3.60 -10.48 -8.25
N HIS A 318 -2.88 -9.51 -8.85
CA HIS A 318 -3.49 -8.45 -9.67
C HIS A 318 -2.50 -7.86 -10.70
N PRO A 319 -1.92 -8.69 -11.59
CA PRO A 319 -0.87 -8.22 -12.52
C PRO A 319 -1.39 -7.24 -13.58
N ASP A 320 -2.68 -7.27 -13.88
CA ASP A 320 -3.30 -6.51 -14.98
C ASP A 320 -3.66 -5.07 -14.57
N THR A 321 -3.54 -4.74 -13.29
CA THR A 321 -3.91 -3.43 -12.75
C THR A 321 -2.67 -2.71 -12.21
N PRO A 322 -2.42 -1.47 -12.62
CA PRO A 322 -1.25 -0.70 -12.18
C PRO A 322 -1.32 -0.28 -10.71
#